data_66a3c816bda6465ace44e5e9b9033625
#
_entry.id   66a3c816bda6465ace44e5e9b9033625
#
_cell.length_a   1.000
_cell.length_b   1.000
_cell.length_c   1.000
_cell.angle_alpha   90.00
_cell.angle_beta   90.00
_cell.angle_gamma   90.00
#
_symmetry.space_group_name_H-M   'P 1'
#
loop_
_entity.id
_entity.type
_entity.pdbx_description
1 polymer ?
#
loop_
_entity_poly.entity_id
_entity_poly.type
_entity_poly.pdbx_seq_one_letter_code
_entity_poly.pdbx_strand_id
1 'polypeptide(L)'
;MRLLSSPTSPYARKVRMVLIEKSLVDAVTLAPGAPMGSEAEAAAVRSVNPLGKIPALVLDSGEALYDSPVICEYLDQLGAGPRLLPAEGAGRWTALRRQALGDGVADAAFNLVMEHRRPAEQRSAEWLGRWTDAVHNAAGALEHELAAGEFALNLGAIAVAAAFGYLDFRLPQIDWRAGRPRLTAWFADYSQRAAFAETAPPRS
;
A
#
# COMPACT_ATOMS: atom_id res chain seq x y z
N MET A 1 8.00 -19.44 -2.95
CA MET A 1 6.91 -18.76 -2.21
C MET A 1 5.78 -18.33 -3.15
N ARG A 2 4.56 -18.08 -2.63
CA ARG A 2 3.39 -17.69 -3.45
C ARG A 2 2.64 -16.53 -2.78
N LEU A 3 2.48 -15.41 -3.49
CA LEU A 3 1.77 -14.21 -2.99
C LEU A 3 0.35 -14.16 -3.55
N LEU A 4 -0.67 -14.29 -2.70
CA LEU A 4 -2.06 -14.00 -3.06
C LEU A 4 -2.24 -12.49 -3.15
N SER A 5 -2.60 -12.00 -4.33
CA SER A 5 -2.66 -10.56 -4.60
C SER A 5 -3.72 -10.22 -5.65
N SER A 6 -4.10 -8.94 -5.68
CA SER A 6 -4.87 -8.34 -6.77
C SER A 6 -4.10 -7.15 -7.34
N PRO A 7 -4.12 -6.95 -8.66
CA PRO A 7 -3.41 -5.84 -9.29
C PRO A 7 -3.94 -4.45 -8.87
N THR A 8 -5.17 -4.39 -8.35
CA THR A 8 -5.82 -3.15 -7.92
C THR A 8 -5.72 -2.86 -6.42
N SER A 9 -5.16 -3.77 -5.62
CA SER A 9 -5.03 -3.59 -4.18
C SER A 9 -3.81 -2.72 -3.83
N PRO A 10 -3.95 -1.64 -3.06
CA PRO A 10 -2.82 -0.82 -2.65
C PRO A 10 -1.86 -1.58 -1.73
N TYR A 11 -2.38 -2.43 -0.87
CA TYR A 11 -1.59 -3.26 0.05
C TYR A 11 -0.78 -4.32 -0.69
N ALA A 12 -1.38 -4.99 -1.68
CA ALA A 12 -0.66 -5.95 -2.52
C ALA A 12 0.36 -5.24 -3.42
N ARG A 13 0.05 -4.03 -3.91
CA ARG A 13 0.99 -3.20 -4.66
C ARG A 13 2.23 -2.89 -3.84
N LYS A 14 2.07 -2.49 -2.58
CA LYS A 14 3.17 -2.25 -1.65
C LYS A 14 4.12 -3.46 -1.57
N VAL A 15 3.58 -4.66 -1.41
CA VAL A 15 4.38 -5.91 -1.38
C VAL A 15 5.09 -6.15 -2.72
N ARG A 16 4.39 -5.97 -3.84
CA ARG A 16 4.98 -6.14 -5.18
C ARG A 16 6.12 -5.13 -5.44
N MET A 17 6.00 -3.90 -4.94
CA MET A 17 7.08 -2.91 -5.02
C MET A 17 8.30 -3.39 -4.22
N VAL A 18 8.10 -3.93 -3.01
CA VAL A 18 9.20 -4.50 -2.20
C VAL A 18 9.86 -5.68 -2.92
N LEU A 19 9.12 -6.55 -3.60
CA LEU A 19 9.69 -7.66 -4.38
C LEU A 19 10.67 -7.14 -5.45
N ILE A 20 10.33 -6.06 -6.15
CA ILE A 20 11.20 -5.45 -7.17
C ILE A 20 12.42 -4.79 -6.52
N GLU A 21 12.22 -3.96 -5.49
CA GLU A 21 13.32 -3.26 -4.80
C GLU A 21 14.32 -4.22 -4.15
N LYS A 22 13.89 -5.43 -3.81
CA LYS A 22 14.70 -6.47 -3.17
C LYS A 22 15.16 -7.57 -4.15
N SER A 23 14.87 -7.44 -5.44
CA SER A 23 15.23 -8.44 -6.48
C SER A 23 14.68 -9.84 -6.17
N LEU A 24 13.44 -9.91 -5.67
CA LEU A 24 12.77 -11.15 -5.29
C LEU A 24 11.65 -11.58 -6.26
N VAL A 25 11.53 -10.93 -7.42
CA VAL A 25 10.43 -11.19 -8.38
C VAL A 25 10.39 -12.65 -8.79
N ASP A 26 11.54 -13.27 -9.06
CA ASP A 26 11.65 -14.66 -9.50
C ASP A 26 11.46 -15.68 -8.34
N ALA A 27 11.58 -15.22 -7.09
CA ALA A 27 11.44 -16.08 -5.90
C ALA A 27 9.98 -16.20 -5.42
N VAL A 28 9.08 -15.37 -5.97
CA VAL A 28 7.68 -15.30 -5.51
C VAL A 28 6.71 -15.34 -6.69
N THR A 29 5.96 -16.43 -6.81
CA THR A 29 4.89 -16.54 -7.79
C THR A 29 3.67 -15.71 -7.35
N LEU A 30 3.17 -14.84 -8.23
CA LEU A 30 1.92 -14.13 -8.00
C LEU A 30 0.73 -15.04 -8.28
N ALA A 31 -0.16 -15.16 -7.32
CA ALA A 31 -1.42 -15.88 -7.45
C ALA A 31 -2.61 -14.92 -7.33
N PRO A 32 -3.68 -15.10 -8.13
CA PRO A 32 -4.89 -14.31 -7.96
C PRO A 32 -5.47 -14.45 -6.55
N GLY A 33 -5.85 -13.32 -5.95
CA GLY A 33 -6.59 -13.25 -4.70
C GLY A 33 -7.75 -12.26 -4.85
N ALA A 34 -8.97 -12.74 -4.75
CA ALA A 34 -10.17 -11.94 -4.92
C ALA A 34 -11.11 -12.10 -3.71
N PRO A 35 -10.88 -11.39 -2.60
CA PRO A 35 -11.72 -11.46 -1.39
C PRO A 35 -13.18 -11.12 -1.63
N MET A 36 -13.44 -10.28 -2.63
CA MET A 36 -14.78 -9.83 -3.04
C MET A 36 -15.20 -10.42 -4.41
N GLY A 37 -14.55 -11.52 -4.82
CA GLY A 37 -14.88 -12.25 -6.03
C GLY A 37 -15.99 -13.27 -5.80
N SER A 38 -15.96 -14.37 -6.54
CA SER A 38 -16.83 -15.52 -6.31
C SER A 38 -16.58 -16.13 -4.91
N GLU A 39 -17.54 -16.89 -4.40
CA GLU A 39 -17.37 -17.58 -3.11
C GLU A 39 -16.15 -18.51 -3.10
N ALA A 40 -15.86 -19.18 -4.22
CA ALA A 40 -14.68 -20.04 -4.33
C ALA A 40 -13.36 -19.24 -4.19
N GLU A 41 -13.27 -18.06 -4.82
CA GLU A 41 -12.12 -17.17 -4.71
C GLU A 41 -11.97 -16.60 -3.30
N ALA A 42 -13.06 -16.17 -2.69
CA ALA A 42 -13.08 -15.70 -1.32
C ALA A 42 -12.68 -16.81 -0.33
N ALA A 43 -13.17 -18.04 -0.52
CA ALA A 43 -12.80 -19.19 0.28
C ALA A 43 -11.30 -19.53 0.13
N ALA A 44 -10.75 -19.45 -1.08
CA ALA A 44 -9.32 -19.65 -1.32
C ALA A 44 -8.46 -18.60 -0.56
N VAL A 45 -8.92 -17.36 -0.47
CA VAL A 45 -8.23 -16.34 0.34
C VAL A 45 -8.35 -16.68 1.84
N ARG A 46 -9.54 -17.06 2.32
CA ARG A 46 -9.76 -17.42 3.74
C ARG A 46 -8.98 -18.65 4.18
N SER A 47 -8.71 -19.59 3.29
CA SER A 47 -7.89 -20.78 3.60
C SER A 47 -6.42 -20.45 3.91
N VAL A 48 -5.95 -19.25 3.46
CA VAL A 48 -4.58 -18.75 3.66
C VAL A 48 -4.54 -17.69 4.75
N ASN A 49 -5.50 -16.76 4.72
CA ASN A 49 -5.62 -15.69 5.70
C ASN A 49 -7.04 -15.70 6.30
N PRO A 50 -7.19 -16.06 7.59
CA PRO A 50 -8.50 -16.16 8.24
C PRO A 50 -9.29 -14.85 8.23
N LEU A 51 -8.63 -13.69 8.07
CA LEU A 51 -9.28 -12.39 7.90
C LEU A 51 -9.92 -12.21 6.52
N GLY A 52 -9.71 -13.15 5.57
CA GLY A 52 -10.22 -13.05 4.22
C GLY A 52 -9.65 -11.87 3.44
N LYS A 53 -8.43 -11.45 3.74
CA LYS A 53 -7.78 -10.26 3.14
C LYS A 53 -6.54 -10.64 2.33
N ILE A 54 -6.24 -9.82 1.34
CA ILE A 54 -4.98 -9.82 0.60
C ILE A 54 -4.20 -8.52 0.88
N PRO A 55 -2.85 -8.56 0.76
CA PRO A 55 -2.01 -9.70 0.38
C PRO A 55 -1.88 -10.76 1.46
N ALA A 56 -1.55 -11.98 1.05
CA ALA A 56 -1.09 -13.06 1.93
C ALA A 56 0.05 -13.81 1.22
N LEU A 57 1.16 -14.03 1.91
CA LEU A 57 2.34 -14.73 1.39
C LEU A 57 2.40 -16.14 1.97
N VAL A 58 2.32 -17.14 1.10
CA VAL A 58 2.53 -18.56 1.48
C VAL A 58 4.00 -18.90 1.26
N LEU A 59 4.67 -19.28 2.34
CA LEU A 59 6.05 -19.72 2.33
C LEU A 59 6.20 -21.13 1.75
N ASP A 60 7.42 -21.55 1.43
CA ASP A 60 7.69 -22.90 0.95
C ASP A 60 7.46 -23.96 2.03
N SER A 61 7.46 -23.55 3.32
CA SER A 61 7.05 -24.40 4.45
C SER A 61 5.54 -24.66 4.50
N GLY A 62 4.73 -23.90 3.75
CA GLY A 62 3.27 -23.93 3.83
C GLY A 62 2.69 -22.92 4.82
N GLU A 63 3.51 -22.29 5.65
CA GLU A 63 3.08 -21.21 6.54
C GLU A 63 2.66 -19.96 5.76
N ALA A 64 1.66 -19.22 6.26
CA ALA A 64 1.19 -18.00 5.64
C ALA A 64 1.51 -16.76 6.50
N LEU A 65 2.06 -15.74 5.85
CA LEU A 65 2.29 -14.43 6.45
C LEU A 65 1.23 -13.44 5.96
N TYR A 66 0.74 -12.64 6.85
CA TYR A 66 -0.16 -11.50 6.65
C TYR A 66 -0.04 -10.57 7.87
N ASP A 67 -0.31 -9.27 7.75
CA ASP A 67 -0.70 -8.52 6.58
C ASP A 67 0.50 -7.92 5.81
N SER A 68 0.26 -6.90 4.98
CA SER A 68 1.31 -6.33 4.12
C SER A 68 2.53 -5.77 4.87
N PRO A 69 2.45 -5.14 6.05
CA PRO A 69 3.60 -4.77 6.88
C PRO A 69 4.51 -5.95 7.22
N VAL A 70 3.92 -7.05 7.71
CA VAL A 70 4.64 -8.28 8.07
C VAL A 70 5.34 -8.88 6.85
N ILE A 71 4.60 -9.00 5.74
CA ILE A 71 5.16 -9.52 4.48
C ILE A 71 6.33 -8.67 4.00
N CYS A 72 6.19 -7.33 4.01
CA CYS A 72 7.24 -6.42 3.56
C CYS A 72 8.50 -6.52 4.42
N GLU A 73 8.37 -6.60 5.74
CA GLU A 73 9.52 -6.76 6.64
C GLU A 73 10.20 -8.13 6.43
N TYR A 74 9.43 -9.20 6.24
CA TYR A 74 9.97 -10.51 5.93
C TYR A 74 10.76 -10.51 4.62
N LEU A 75 10.19 -9.97 3.54
CA LEU A 75 10.85 -9.89 2.24
C LEU A 75 12.09 -8.99 2.26
N ASP A 76 12.07 -7.91 3.04
CA ASP A 76 13.23 -7.04 3.23
C ASP A 76 14.42 -7.77 3.86
N GLN A 77 14.17 -8.79 4.68
CA GLN A 77 15.21 -9.61 5.30
C GLN A 77 15.79 -10.64 4.33
N LEU A 78 15.00 -11.16 3.40
CA LEU A 78 15.41 -12.20 2.45
C LEU A 78 16.17 -11.63 1.25
N GLY A 79 15.74 -10.49 0.74
CA GLY A 79 16.22 -9.95 -0.52
C GLY A 79 17.59 -9.29 -0.44
N ALA A 80 18.19 -9.12 -1.61
CA ALA A 80 19.46 -8.41 -1.78
C ALA A 80 19.32 -6.89 -1.59
N GLY A 81 20.44 -6.20 -1.55
CA GLY A 81 20.50 -4.74 -1.49
C GLY A 81 20.29 -4.15 -0.09
N PRO A 82 20.18 -2.82 0.01
CA PRO A 82 20.02 -2.12 1.28
C PRO A 82 18.73 -2.52 1.99
N ARG A 83 18.76 -2.46 3.33
CA ARG A 83 17.56 -2.66 4.15
C ARG A 83 16.56 -1.54 3.91
N LEU A 84 15.34 -1.90 3.57
CA LEU A 84 14.21 -0.97 3.45
C LEU A 84 13.63 -0.58 4.81
N LEU A 85 13.86 -1.41 5.83
CA LEU A 85 13.54 -1.11 7.21
C LEU A 85 14.83 -1.16 8.04
N PRO A 86 15.32 -0.02 8.57
CA PRO A 86 16.49 -0.01 9.44
C PRO A 86 16.32 -0.97 10.62
N ALA A 87 17.40 -1.65 11.02
CA ALA A 87 17.34 -2.64 12.08
C ALA A 87 16.92 -2.03 13.42
N GLU A 88 17.39 -0.81 13.71
CA GLU A 88 17.18 -0.12 14.99
C GLU A 88 17.27 1.41 14.84
N GLY A 89 17.09 2.11 15.94
CA GLY A 89 17.28 3.55 16.04
C GLY A 89 16.11 4.40 15.49
N ALA A 90 16.32 5.72 15.46
CA ALA A 90 15.30 6.70 15.07
C ALA A 90 14.80 6.50 13.63
N GLY A 91 15.68 6.08 12.72
CA GLY A 91 15.33 5.82 11.32
C GLY A 91 14.29 4.70 11.17
N ARG A 92 14.37 3.66 12.02
CA ARG A 92 13.38 2.58 12.03
C ARG A 92 12.00 3.10 12.44
N TRP A 93 11.93 3.88 13.50
CA TRP A 93 10.66 4.43 13.98
C TRP A 93 10.04 5.41 12.98
N THR A 94 10.88 6.21 12.31
CA THR A 94 10.43 7.10 11.23
C THR A 94 9.85 6.30 10.05
N ALA A 95 10.51 5.24 9.61
CA ALA A 95 10.03 4.39 8.53
C ALA A 95 8.71 3.69 8.90
N LEU A 96 8.61 3.12 10.11
CA LEU A 96 7.41 2.45 10.59
C LEU A 96 6.24 3.42 10.76
N ARG A 97 6.46 4.60 11.35
CA ARG A 97 5.42 5.63 11.48
C ARG A 97 4.91 6.10 10.11
N ARG A 98 5.82 6.32 9.15
CA ARG A 98 5.45 6.71 7.78
C ARG A 98 4.72 5.57 7.06
N GLN A 99 5.13 4.31 7.29
CA GLN A 99 4.41 3.14 6.80
C GLN A 99 2.97 3.09 7.35
N ALA A 100 2.81 3.26 8.67
CA ALA A 100 1.49 3.29 9.29
C ALA A 100 0.62 4.43 8.75
N LEU A 101 1.22 5.61 8.47
CA LEU A 101 0.51 6.72 7.85
C LEU A 101 0.06 6.39 6.42
N GLY A 102 0.93 5.79 5.60
CA GLY A 102 0.59 5.34 4.24
C GLY A 102 -0.50 4.26 4.25
N ASP A 103 -0.40 3.28 5.15
CA ASP A 103 -1.42 2.24 5.31
C ASP A 103 -2.77 2.84 5.75
N GLY A 104 -2.76 3.80 6.68
CA GLY A 104 -3.97 4.52 7.10
C GLY A 104 -4.61 5.35 5.97
N VAL A 105 -3.81 5.94 5.08
CA VAL A 105 -4.34 6.59 3.85
C VAL A 105 -4.96 5.55 2.91
N ALA A 106 -4.32 4.39 2.74
CA ALA A 106 -4.88 3.30 1.94
C ALA A 106 -6.20 2.76 2.52
N ASP A 107 -6.30 2.66 3.86
CA ASP A 107 -7.53 2.26 4.55
C ASP A 107 -8.66 3.28 4.34
N ALA A 108 -8.37 4.57 4.52
CA ALA A 108 -9.33 5.64 4.28
C ALA A 108 -9.80 5.64 2.81
N ALA A 109 -8.87 5.53 1.86
CA ALA A 109 -9.18 5.48 0.44
C ALA A 109 -10.00 4.23 0.07
N PHE A 110 -9.66 3.05 0.61
CA PHE A 110 -10.44 1.83 0.39
C PHE A 110 -11.87 1.98 0.93
N ASN A 111 -12.04 2.50 2.14
CA ASN A 111 -13.34 2.72 2.74
C ASN A 111 -14.18 3.73 1.93
N LEU A 112 -13.56 4.82 1.44
CA LEU A 112 -14.21 5.77 0.53
C LEU A 112 -14.71 5.08 -0.75
N VAL A 113 -13.89 4.24 -1.38
CA VAL A 113 -14.29 3.47 -2.57
C VAL A 113 -15.46 2.55 -2.25
N MET A 114 -15.42 1.86 -1.11
CA MET A 114 -16.50 0.93 -0.72
C MET A 114 -17.79 1.67 -0.39
N GLU A 115 -17.72 2.80 0.30
CA GLU A 115 -18.90 3.61 0.61
C GLU A 115 -19.52 4.24 -0.65
N HIS A 116 -18.70 4.67 -1.63
CA HIS A 116 -19.21 5.17 -2.91
C HIS A 116 -19.90 4.09 -3.76
N ARG A 117 -19.64 2.81 -3.53
CA ARG A 117 -20.35 1.71 -4.21
C ARG A 117 -21.73 1.45 -3.65
N ARG A 118 -22.03 1.94 -2.45
CA ARG A 118 -23.36 1.82 -1.87
C ARG A 118 -24.36 2.72 -2.60
N PRO A 119 -25.66 2.38 -2.60
CA PRO A 119 -26.71 3.31 -3.03
C PRO A 119 -26.57 4.67 -2.31
N ALA A 120 -26.82 5.77 -3.01
CA ALA A 120 -26.57 7.12 -2.51
C ALA A 120 -27.25 7.39 -1.16
N GLU A 121 -28.47 6.90 -1.00
CA GLU A 121 -29.31 7.04 0.20
C GLU A 121 -28.80 6.23 1.41
N GLN A 122 -27.88 5.29 1.18
CA GLN A 122 -27.27 4.47 2.24
C GLN A 122 -25.87 4.91 2.61
N ARG A 123 -25.35 5.98 1.95
CA ARG A 123 -23.99 6.49 2.22
C ARG A 123 -24.00 7.34 3.47
N SER A 124 -23.01 7.14 4.32
CA SER A 124 -22.77 8.01 5.47
C SER A 124 -21.95 9.21 5.07
N ALA A 125 -22.55 10.39 5.02
CA ALA A 125 -21.86 11.64 4.76
C ALA A 125 -20.79 11.92 5.83
N GLU A 126 -21.04 11.56 7.10
CA GLU A 126 -20.11 11.70 8.20
C GLU A 126 -18.83 10.87 7.96
N TRP A 127 -18.95 9.58 7.62
CA TRP A 127 -17.79 8.73 7.37
C TRP A 127 -17.04 9.13 6.11
N LEU A 128 -17.73 9.51 5.04
CA LEU A 128 -17.09 10.05 3.85
C LEU A 128 -16.25 11.30 4.19
N GLY A 129 -16.78 12.22 5.01
CA GLY A 129 -16.05 13.38 5.49
C GLY A 129 -14.82 12.98 6.30
N ARG A 130 -14.97 12.12 7.30
CA ARG A 130 -13.87 11.68 8.18
C ARG A 130 -12.72 11.03 7.41
N TRP A 131 -13.02 10.14 6.44
CA TRP A 131 -11.97 9.50 5.64
C TRP A 131 -11.29 10.48 4.68
N THR A 132 -12.05 11.41 4.11
CA THR A 132 -11.49 12.48 3.27
C THR A 132 -10.57 13.38 4.08
N ASP A 133 -10.97 13.78 5.28
CA ASP A 133 -10.16 14.59 6.20
C ASP A 133 -8.88 13.82 6.61
N ALA A 134 -8.97 12.52 6.87
CA ALA A 134 -7.80 11.69 7.19
C ALA A 134 -6.77 11.72 6.06
N VAL A 135 -7.21 11.60 4.79
CA VAL A 135 -6.33 11.71 3.61
C VAL A 135 -5.67 13.09 3.55
N HIS A 136 -6.43 14.17 3.70
CA HIS A 136 -5.88 15.53 3.63
C HIS A 136 -4.94 15.85 4.80
N ASN A 137 -5.25 15.38 6.01
CA ASN A 137 -4.40 15.55 7.19
C ASN A 137 -3.08 14.78 7.03
N ALA A 138 -3.14 13.54 6.54
CA ALA A 138 -1.95 12.75 6.25
C ALA A 138 -1.07 13.41 5.17
N ALA A 139 -1.67 13.90 4.10
CA ALA A 139 -0.95 14.63 3.05
C ALA A 139 -0.30 15.92 3.58
N GLY A 140 -0.98 16.66 4.46
CA GLY A 140 -0.41 17.83 5.13
C GLY A 140 0.77 17.49 6.05
N ALA A 141 0.68 16.41 6.81
CA ALA A 141 1.77 15.93 7.66
C ALA A 141 3.00 15.52 6.83
N LEU A 142 2.81 14.84 5.71
CA LEU A 142 3.90 14.46 4.79
C LEU A 142 4.53 15.67 4.11
N GLU A 143 3.73 16.66 3.70
CA GLU A 143 4.23 17.94 3.17
C GLU A 143 5.14 18.65 4.16
N HIS A 144 4.71 18.68 5.44
CA HIS A 144 5.52 19.27 6.51
C HIS A 144 6.79 18.48 6.78
N GLU A 145 6.73 17.15 6.79
CA GLU A 145 7.89 16.30 6.99
C GLU A 145 8.93 16.47 5.88
N LEU A 146 8.49 16.60 4.62
CA LEU A 146 9.35 16.88 3.47
C LEU A 146 10.02 18.27 3.51
N ALA A 147 9.50 19.21 4.31
CA ALA A 147 10.18 20.47 4.54
C ALA A 147 11.48 20.32 5.35
N ALA A 148 11.61 19.26 6.14
CA ALA A 148 12.80 18.95 6.93
C ALA A 148 13.84 18.08 6.17
N GLY A 149 13.48 17.52 5.00
CA GLY A 149 14.36 16.71 4.17
C GLY A 149 13.60 15.69 3.33
N GLU A 150 14.28 15.12 2.36
CA GLU A 150 13.72 14.13 1.46
C GLU A 150 13.45 12.78 2.16
N PHE A 151 12.49 12.04 1.62
CA PHE A 151 12.25 10.67 2.07
C PHE A 151 13.26 9.72 1.43
N ALA A 152 14.16 9.19 2.25
CA ALA A 152 14.95 8.05 1.81
C ALA A 152 14.06 6.87 1.42
N LEU A 153 14.52 6.05 0.45
CA LEU A 153 13.83 4.81 0.10
C LEU A 153 13.79 3.87 1.30
N ASN A 154 12.59 3.61 1.79
CA ASN A 154 12.32 2.69 2.88
C ASN A 154 10.85 2.21 2.82
N LEU A 155 10.46 1.27 3.69
CA LEU A 155 9.09 0.75 3.72
C LEU A 155 8.04 1.84 3.91
N GLY A 156 8.36 2.91 4.63
CA GLY A 156 7.45 4.05 4.80
C GLY A 156 7.21 4.81 3.49
N ALA A 157 8.27 5.10 2.73
CA ALA A 157 8.16 5.76 1.42
C ALA A 157 7.37 4.88 0.43
N ILE A 158 7.62 3.57 0.42
CA ILE A 158 6.88 2.60 -0.41
C ILE A 158 5.38 2.60 -0.07
N ALA A 159 5.04 2.57 1.22
CA ALA A 159 3.65 2.57 1.68
C ALA A 159 2.91 3.86 1.27
N VAL A 160 3.56 5.02 1.46
CA VAL A 160 3.03 6.32 1.02
C VAL A 160 2.79 6.32 -0.48
N ALA A 161 3.80 5.94 -1.28
CA ALA A 161 3.65 5.93 -2.73
C ALA A 161 2.52 5.00 -3.21
N ALA A 162 2.40 3.80 -2.63
CA ALA A 162 1.33 2.87 -2.95
C ALA A 162 -0.06 3.44 -2.64
N ALA A 163 -0.20 4.12 -1.49
CA ALA A 163 -1.46 4.71 -1.05
C ALA A 163 -1.89 5.90 -1.91
N PHE A 164 -0.98 6.84 -2.19
CA PHE A 164 -1.29 7.99 -3.05
C PHE A 164 -1.51 7.58 -4.52
N GLY A 165 -0.80 6.57 -5.00
CA GLY A 165 -1.09 5.97 -6.30
C GLY A 165 -2.46 5.29 -6.37
N TYR A 166 -2.98 4.78 -5.24
CA TYR A 166 -4.33 4.23 -5.16
C TYR A 166 -5.39 5.34 -5.16
N LEU A 167 -5.13 6.48 -4.50
CA LEU A 167 -5.99 7.66 -4.57
C LEU A 167 -6.12 8.14 -6.02
N ASP A 168 -5.02 8.31 -6.72
CA ASP A 168 -5.04 8.73 -8.12
C ASP A 168 -5.80 7.76 -9.03
N PHE A 169 -5.71 6.45 -8.73
CA PHE A 169 -6.38 5.42 -9.50
C PHE A 169 -7.90 5.34 -9.25
N ARG A 170 -8.33 5.48 -7.99
CA ARG A 170 -9.72 5.22 -7.59
C ARG A 170 -10.53 6.45 -7.21
N LEU A 171 -9.89 7.51 -6.80
CA LEU A 171 -10.50 8.69 -6.20
C LEU A 171 -9.87 9.98 -6.77
N PRO A 172 -9.82 10.14 -8.10
CA PRO A 172 -9.18 11.31 -8.73
C PRO A 172 -9.83 12.64 -8.34
N GLN A 173 -11.05 12.60 -7.80
CA GLN A 173 -11.74 13.78 -7.28
C GLN A 173 -11.17 14.28 -5.94
N ILE A 174 -10.35 13.50 -5.23
CA ILE A 174 -9.68 13.93 -4.01
C ILE A 174 -8.36 14.60 -4.40
N ASP A 175 -8.38 15.92 -4.45
CA ASP A 175 -7.18 16.70 -4.75
C ASP A 175 -6.26 16.78 -3.53
N TRP A 176 -5.51 15.70 -3.33
CA TRP A 176 -4.52 15.65 -2.26
C TRP A 176 -3.29 16.51 -2.53
N ARG A 177 -3.10 17.00 -3.75
CA ARG A 177 -1.96 17.85 -4.16
C ARG A 177 -2.14 19.33 -3.81
N ALA A 178 -3.38 19.80 -3.72
CA ALA A 178 -3.67 21.20 -3.44
C ALA A 178 -2.95 21.71 -2.19
N GLY A 179 -2.10 22.72 -2.35
CA GLY A 179 -1.30 23.31 -1.27
C GLY A 179 -0.14 22.44 -0.76
N ARG A 180 0.27 21.38 -1.51
CA ARG A 180 1.31 20.44 -1.08
C ARG A 180 2.38 20.24 -2.17
N PRO A 181 3.15 21.27 -2.51
CA PRO A 181 4.09 21.23 -3.64
C PRO A 181 5.24 20.23 -3.41
N ARG A 182 5.74 20.07 -2.18
CA ARG A 182 6.85 19.14 -1.89
C ARG A 182 6.41 17.68 -2.03
N LEU A 183 5.25 17.34 -1.46
CA LEU A 183 4.69 16.00 -1.58
C LEU A 183 4.37 15.67 -3.04
N THR A 184 3.86 16.64 -3.80
CA THR A 184 3.58 16.49 -5.23
C THR A 184 4.86 16.22 -6.02
N ALA A 185 5.92 16.99 -5.77
CA ALA A 185 7.21 16.81 -6.43
C ALA A 185 7.85 15.47 -6.04
N TRP A 186 7.87 15.13 -4.75
CA TRP A 186 8.37 13.84 -4.28
C TRP A 186 7.61 12.66 -4.91
N PHE A 187 6.29 12.72 -4.98
CA PHE A 187 5.50 11.65 -5.58
C PHE A 187 5.74 11.52 -7.09
N ALA A 188 5.90 12.65 -7.80
CA ALA A 188 6.22 12.65 -9.22
C ALA A 188 7.59 11.98 -9.49
N ASP A 189 8.61 12.30 -8.68
CA ASP A 189 9.93 11.65 -8.76
C ASP A 189 9.84 10.17 -8.39
N TYR A 190 9.21 9.84 -7.26
CA TYR A 190 9.04 8.46 -6.83
C TYR A 190 8.34 7.60 -7.89
N SER A 191 7.40 8.19 -8.63
CA SER A 191 6.62 7.49 -9.67
C SER A 191 7.46 7.06 -10.87
N GLN A 192 8.67 7.59 -11.05
CA GLN A 192 9.62 7.16 -12.09
C GLN A 192 10.36 5.86 -11.73
N ARG A 193 10.30 5.41 -10.48
CA ARG A 193 10.96 4.17 -10.07
C ARG A 193 10.32 2.96 -10.73
N ALA A 194 11.15 2.00 -11.18
CA ALA A 194 10.69 0.75 -11.78
C ALA A 194 9.64 0.04 -10.91
N ALA A 195 9.91 -0.07 -9.59
CA ALA A 195 8.99 -0.71 -8.64
C ALA A 195 7.59 -0.09 -8.64
N PHE A 196 7.47 1.23 -8.81
CA PHE A 196 6.18 1.91 -8.88
C PHE A 196 5.52 1.75 -10.25
N ALA A 197 6.29 1.91 -11.34
CA ALA A 197 5.77 1.87 -12.70
C ALA A 197 5.28 0.48 -13.10
N GLU A 198 6.07 -0.57 -12.82
CA GLU A 198 5.77 -1.96 -13.19
C GLU A 198 4.64 -2.57 -12.34
N THR A 199 4.36 -2.00 -11.17
CA THR A 199 3.26 -2.46 -10.30
C THR A 199 1.99 -1.64 -10.47
N ALA A 200 1.93 -0.73 -11.43
CA ALA A 200 0.75 0.09 -11.69
C ALA A 200 -0.51 -0.78 -11.89
N PRO A 201 -1.68 -0.35 -11.37
CA PRO A 201 -2.92 -1.04 -11.65
C PRO A 201 -3.24 -0.98 -13.15
N PRO A 202 -3.98 -1.98 -13.70
CA PRO A 202 -4.38 -1.95 -15.09
C PRO A 202 -5.22 -0.70 -15.39
N ARG A 203 -5.03 -0.11 -16.56
CA ARG A 203 -5.89 0.98 -17.03
C ARG A 203 -7.29 0.41 -17.24
N SER A 204 -8.30 1.02 -16.60
CA SER A 204 -9.73 0.69 -16.77
C SER A 204 -10.22 1.18 -18.12
#